data_0ee805cb0c052cd5ccfb3b1ff9a47dde
#
_entry.id   0ee805cb0c052cd5ccfb3b1ff9a47dde
#
_cell.length_a   1.000
_cell.length_b   1.000
_cell.length_c   1.000
_cell.angle_alpha   90.00
_cell.angle_beta   90.00
_cell.angle_gamma   90.00
#
_symmetry.space_group_name_H-M   'P 1'
#
loop_
_entity.id
_entity.type
_entity.pdbx_description
1 polymer ?
#
loop_
_entity_poly.entity_id
_entity_poly.type
_entity_poly.pdbx_seq_one_letter_code
_entity_poly.pdbx_strand_id
1 'polypeptide(L)'
;MNPIEELSPKGVWKNFYALTQIPSPSGHTEQVAKFLVDFGKQHGAEAYIDEAGNVVMSKGATPGYEDRATTVLQAHMDMVPQKTKDSKHNFETDPLDVYIDGEWVTARDTT
;
A
#
# COMPACT_ATOMS: atom_id res chain seq x y z
N MET A 1 -6.38 -13.22 -12.35
CA MET A 1 -6.68 -12.09 -11.44
C MET A 1 -7.15 -12.64 -10.10
N ASN A 2 -6.65 -12.08 -9.00
CA ASN A 2 -7.05 -12.55 -7.68
C ASN A 2 -8.51 -12.12 -7.39
N PRO A 3 -9.34 -12.99 -6.77
CA PRO A 3 -10.73 -12.65 -6.46
C PRO A 3 -10.91 -11.35 -5.66
N ILE A 4 -9.94 -10.97 -4.82
CA ILE A 4 -9.97 -9.72 -4.06
C ILE A 4 -10.04 -8.51 -4.98
N GLU A 5 -9.35 -8.53 -6.11
CA GLU A 5 -9.34 -7.42 -7.08
C GLU A 5 -10.69 -7.22 -7.78
N GLU A 6 -11.57 -8.21 -7.71
CA GLU A 6 -12.92 -8.14 -8.27
C GLU A 6 -13.95 -7.55 -7.30
N LEU A 7 -13.59 -7.34 -6.03
CA LEU A 7 -14.47 -6.74 -5.04
C LEU A 7 -14.79 -5.29 -5.38
N SER A 8 -15.93 -4.82 -4.91
CA SER A 8 -16.37 -3.43 -5.13
C SER A 8 -16.10 -2.57 -3.89
N PRO A 9 -15.57 -1.35 -4.05
CA PRO A 9 -15.14 -0.69 -5.29
C PRO A 9 -13.83 -1.27 -5.84
N LYS A 10 -13.80 -1.58 -7.13
CA LYS A 10 -12.64 -2.24 -7.75
C LYS A 10 -11.31 -1.50 -7.55
N GLY A 11 -11.31 -0.17 -7.67
CA GLY A 11 -10.09 0.62 -7.50
C GLY A 11 -9.46 0.47 -6.12
N VAL A 12 -10.29 0.42 -5.08
CA VAL A 12 -9.82 0.22 -3.70
C VAL A 12 -9.18 -1.16 -3.56
N TRP A 13 -9.90 -2.20 -3.95
CA TRP A 13 -9.44 -3.58 -3.74
C TRP A 13 -8.26 -3.96 -4.62
N LYS A 14 -8.18 -3.43 -5.83
CA LYS A 14 -7.01 -3.61 -6.70
C LYS A 14 -5.76 -3.01 -6.06
N ASN A 15 -5.84 -1.78 -5.55
CA ASN A 15 -4.71 -1.13 -4.90
C ASN A 15 -4.36 -1.79 -3.56
N PHE A 16 -5.37 -2.19 -2.79
CA PHE A 16 -5.17 -2.96 -1.56
C PHE A 16 -4.39 -4.24 -1.86
N TYR A 17 -4.86 -5.05 -2.82
CA TYR A 17 -4.19 -6.28 -3.17
C TYR A 17 -2.74 -6.05 -3.62
N ALA A 18 -2.50 -5.05 -4.46
CA ALA A 18 -1.16 -4.71 -4.90
C ALA A 18 -0.21 -4.42 -3.72
N LEU A 19 -0.68 -3.67 -2.72
CA LEU A 19 0.12 -3.37 -1.52
C LEU A 19 0.42 -4.63 -0.70
N THR A 20 -0.53 -5.56 -0.59
CA THR A 20 -0.31 -6.82 0.17
C THR A 20 0.75 -7.72 -0.48
N GLN A 21 1.03 -7.54 -1.76
CA GLN A 21 2.02 -8.32 -2.48
C GLN A 21 3.45 -7.79 -2.35
N ILE A 22 3.62 -6.64 -1.68
CA ILE A 22 4.93 -6.01 -1.48
C ILE A 22 5.31 -6.15 -0.01
N PRO A 23 6.40 -6.88 0.32
CA PRO A 23 6.88 -6.95 1.69
C PRO A 23 7.18 -5.56 2.24
N SER A 24 6.56 -5.23 3.39
CA SER A 24 6.70 -3.90 3.99
C SER A 24 6.69 -3.97 5.54
N PRO A 25 7.46 -4.87 6.16
CA PRO A 25 7.52 -4.92 7.61
C PRO A 25 8.15 -3.63 8.16
N SER A 26 7.74 -3.23 9.37
CA SER A 26 8.29 -2.05 10.05
C SER A 26 9.82 -2.09 10.07
N GLY A 27 10.46 -1.00 9.67
CA GLY A 27 11.91 -0.91 9.54
C GLY A 27 12.48 -1.35 8.19
N HIS A 28 11.65 -1.93 7.29
CA HIS A 28 12.07 -2.41 5.97
C HIS A 28 11.02 -1.99 4.92
N THR A 29 10.90 -0.69 4.69
CA THR A 29 9.87 -0.11 3.82
C THR A 29 10.39 0.35 2.46
N GLU A 30 11.61 0.01 2.09
CA GLU A 30 12.23 0.48 0.86
C GLU A 30 11.47 0.05 -0.40
N GLN A 31 11.01 -1.21 -0.43
CA GLN A 31 10.29 -1.75 -1.59
C GLN A 31 8.93 -1.06 -1.78
N VAL A 32 8.15 -0.92 -0.71
CA VAL A 32 6.84 -0.27 -0.78
C VAL A 32 6.99 1.22 -1.07
N ALA A 33 8.01 1.87 -0.52
CA ALA A 33 8.29 3.27 -0.81
C ALA A 33 8.56 3.49 -2.31
N LYS A 34 9.39 2.63 -2.91
CA LYS A 34 9.65 2.69 -4.36
C LYS A 34 8.37 2.47 -5.17
N PHE A 35 7.58 1.47 -4.80
CA PHE A 35 6.30 1.21 -5.45
C PHE A 35 5.39 2.44 -5.40
N LEU A 36 5.28 3.08 -4.24
CA LEU A 36 4.42 4.26 -4.07
C LEU A 36 4.91 5.45 -4.88
N VAL A 37 6.21 5.68 -4.95
CA VAL A 37 6.77 6.75 -5.81
C VAL A 37 6.44 6.49 -7.27
N ASP A 38 6.66 5.28 -7.75
CA ASP A 38 6.35 4.91 -9.14
C ASP A 38 4.84 5.04 -9.41
N PHE A 39 4.01 4.60 -8.47
CA PHE A 39 2.55 4.75 -8.55
C PHE A 39 2.14 6.22 -8.68
N GLY A 40 2.68 7.08 -7.82
CA GLY A 40 2.38 8.52 -7.87
C GLY A 40 2.74 9.13 -9.21
N LYS A 41 3.91 8.82 -9.73
CA LYS A 41 4.36 9.32 -11.04
C LYS A 41 3.48 8.82 -12.19
N GLN A 42 3.08 7.55 -12.15
CA GLN A 42 2.17 6.98 -13.16
C GLN A 42 0.79 7.67 -13.16
N HIS A 43 0.38 8.24 -12.03
CA HIS A 43 -0.90 8.93 -11.88
C HIS A 43 -0.77 10.45 -11.95
N GLY A 44 0.34 10.96 -12.47
CA GLY A 44 0.51 12.39 -12.71
C GLY A 44 0.88 13.21 -11.49
N ALA A 45 1.28 12.58 -10.40
CA ALA A 45 1.77 13.27 -9.22
C ALA A 45 3.29 13.44 -9.27
N GLU A 46 3.81 14.48 -8.62
CA GLU A 46 5.20 14.54 -8.24
C GLU A 46 5.39 13.66 -7.00
N ALA A 47 6.42 12.82 -6.99
CA ALA A 47 6.64 11.89 -5.88
C ALA A 47 8.12 11.72 -5.60
N TYR A 48 8.46 11.65 -4.32
CA TYR A 48 9.84 11.43 -3.88
C TYR A 48 9.86 10.77 -2.49
N ILE A 49 11.03 10.25 -2.14
CA ILE A 49 11.31 9.70 -0.80
C ILE A 49 12.18 10.71 -0.08
N ASP A 50 11.78 11.12 1.13
CA ASP A 50 12.55 12.05 1.94
C ASP A 50 13.69 11.35 2.68
N GLU A 51 14.48 12.13 3.44
CA GLU A 51 15.64 11.62 4.18
C GLU A 51 15.27 10.58 5.25
N ALA A 52 14.06 10.64 5.79
CA ALA A 52 13.58 9.69 6.78
C ALA A 52 12.94 8.43 6.15
N GLY A 53 12.84 8.38 4.84
CA GLY A 53 12.21 7.27 4.11
C GLY A 53 10.72 7.43 3.88
N ASN A 54 10.14 8.59 4.20
CA ASN A 54 8.74 8.86 3.91
C ASN A 54 8.53 9.12 2.42
N VAL A 55 7.38 8.70 1.90
CA VAL A 55 6.97 9.03 0.54
C VAL A 55 6.09 10.27 0.57
N VAL A 56 6.44 11.24 -0.24
CA VAL A 56 5.64 12.46 -0.43
C VAL A 56 5.17 12.50 -1.88
N MET A 57 3.86 12.66 -2.05
CA MET A 57 3.24 12.82 -3.35
C MET A 57 2.48 14.15 -3.39
N SER A 58 2.63 14.90 -4.47
CA SER A 58 1.93 16.15 -4.67
C SER A 58 1.24 16.15 -6.01
N LYS A 59 -0.03 16.53 -6.02
CA LYS A 59 -0.82 16.66 -7.23
C LYS A 59 -1.43 18.04 -7.27
N GLY A 60 -1.37 18.68 -8.43
CA GLY A 60 -1.96 19.99 -8.63
C GLY A 60 -3.48 19.97 -8.48
N ALA A 61 -4.05 21.15 -8.27
CA ALA A 61 -5.47 21.32 -8.13
C ALA A 61 -6.23 20.90 -9.41
N THR A 62 -7.45 20.44 -9.23
CA THR A 62 -8.41 20.30 -10.33
C THR A 62 -8.62 21.67 -10.99
N PRO A 63 -8.68 21.74 -12.34
CA PRO A 63 -8.91 23.01 -13.03
C PRO A 63 -10.13 23.77 -12.47
N GLY A 64 -9.92 25.04 -12.13
CA GLY A 64 -10.93 25.88 -11.49
C GLY A 64 -10.87 25.90 -9.95
N TYR A 65 -10.01 25.08 -9.34
CA TYR A 65 -9.88 24.97 -7.89
C TYR A 65 -8.50 25.37 -7.36
N GLU A 66 -7.73 26.09 -8.16
CA GLU A 66 -6.34 26.46 -7.84
C GLU A 66 -6.22 27.38 -6.62
N ASP A 67 -7.29 28.11 -6.29
CA ASP A 67 -7.37 29.01 -5.14
C ASP A 67 -7.80 28.32 -3.84
N ARG A 68 -8.07 27.01 -3.89
CA ARG A 68 -8.49 26.26 -2.71
C ARG A 68 -7.30 25.88 -1.85
N ALA A 69 -7.54 25.74 -0.55
CA ALA A 69 -6.53 25.31 0.39
C ALA A 69 -6.07 23.88 0.07
N THR A 70 -4.77 23.64 0.24
CA THR A 70 -4.20 22.30 0.06
C THR A 70 -4.75 21.33 1.10
N THR A 71 -5.17 20.15 0.65
CA THR A 71 -5.57 19.06 1.52
C THR A 71 -4.41 18.08 1.64
N VAL A 72 -4.05 17.71 2.86
CA VAL A 72 -3.03 16.70 3.12
C VAL A 72 -3.70 15.41 3.58
N LEU A 73 -3.38 14.29 2.90
CA LEU A 73 -3.76 12.94 3.31
C LEU A 73 -2.53 12.25 3.85
N GLN A 74 -2.65 11.57 4.97
CA GLN A 74 -1.53 10.88 5.61
C GLN A 74 -1.91 9.45 6.00
N ALA A 75 -1.01 8.52 5.76
CA ALA A 75 -1.12 7.13 6.19
C ALA A 75 0.27 6.56 6.40
N HIS A 76 0.38 5.46 7.14
CA HIS A 76 1.64 4.71 7.22
C HIS A 76 1.69 3.64 6.12
N MET A 77 2.89 3.28 5.70
CA MET A 77 3.10 2.28 4.65
C MET A 77 3.68 0.96 5.17
N ASP A 78 4.10 0.91 6.42
CA ASP A 78 4.63 -0.30 7.03
C ASP A 78 3.51 -1.17 7.59
N MET A 79 3.83 -2.45 7.77
CA MET A 79 2.96 -3.45 8.39
C MET A 79 3.67 -4.06 9.58
N VAL A 80 2.96 -4.22 10.70
CA VAL A 80 3.49 -4.90 11.88
C VAL A 80 3.73 -6.39 11.55
N PRO A 81 4.97 -6.89 11.66
CA PRO A 81 5.30 -8.26 11.28
C PRO A 81 4.96 -9.25 12.41
N GLN A 82 3.69 -9.64 12.48
CA GLN A 82 3.20 -10.58 13.50
C GLN A 82 2.73 -11.89 12.88
N LYS A 83 3.10 -13.00 13.51
CA LYS A 83 2.71 -14.35 13.11
C LYS A 83 2.79 -15.31 14.29
N THR A 84 2.19 -16.49 14.16
CA THR A 84 2.35 -17.56 15.15
C THR A 84 3.75 -18.17 15.05
N LYS A 85 4.17 -18.86 16.11
CA LYS A 85 5.54 -19.43 16.19
C LYS A 85 5.82 -20.49 15.13
N ASP A 86 4.81 -21.22 14.70
CA ASP A 86 4.92 -22.28 13.69
C ASP A 86 4.80 -21.77 12.25
N SER A 87 4.47 -20.51 12.05
CA SER A 87 4.43 -19.91 10.72
C SER A 87 5.84 -19.77 10.14
N LYS A 88 5.98 -20.15 8.88
CA LYS A 88 7.23 -20.04 8.11
C LYS A 88 7.29 -18.79 7.25
N HIS A 89 6.31 -17.90 7.36
CA HIS A 89 6.26 -16.67 6.58
C HIS A 89 7.49 -15.80 6.88
N ASN A 90 8.16 -15.33 5.84
CA ASN A 90 9.27 -14.38 5.94
C ASN A 90 8.78 -12.99 5.53
N PHE A 91 8.61 -12.10 6.49
CA PHE A 91 8.07 -10.75 6.26
C PHE A 91 8.94 -9.87 5.35
N GLU A 92 10.22 -10.17 5.22
CA GLU A 92 11.13 -9.38 4.37
C GLU A 92 11.06 -9.78 2.90
N THR A 93 10.61 -10.99 2.59
CA THR A 93 10.66 -11.53 1.23
C THR A 93 9.33 -12.01 0.69
N ASP A 94 8.41 -12.44 1.57
CA ASP A 94 7.18 -13.09 1.13
C ASP A 94 6.04 -12.08 1.04
N PRO A 95 5.23 -12.13 -0.03
CA PRO A 95 3.97 -11.40 -0.07
C PRO A 95 2.99 -11.98 0.95
N LEU A 96 2.02 -11.19 1.39
CA LEU A 96 0.95 -11.69 2.24
C LEU A 96 0.02 -12.59 1.41
N ASP A 97 -0.33 -13.74 1.96
CA ASP A 97 -1.31 -14.64 1.35
C ASP A 97 -2.71 -14.24 1.80
N VAL A 98 -3.31 -13.27 1.09
CA VAL A 98 -4.63 -12.74 1.41
C VAL A 98 -5.71 -13.46 0.62
N TYR A 99 -6.84 -13.73 1.27
CA TYR A 99 -7.95 -14.46 0.66
C TYR A 99 -9.29 -13.99 1.24
N ILE A 100 -10.37 -14.37 0.55
CA ILE A 100 -11.74 -14.08 1.00
C ILE A 100 -12.24 -15.27 1.81
N ASP A 101 -12.71 -14.98 3.02
CA ASP A 101 -13.36 -15.95 3.89
C ASP A 101 -14.76 -15.42 4.28
N GLY A 102 -15.77 -15.85 3.56
CA GLY A 102 -17.13 -15.34 3.72
C GLY A 102 -17.22 -13.84 3.46
N GLU A 103 -17.50 -13.08 4.49
CA GLU A 103 -17.60 -11.61 4.41
C GLU A 103 -16.28 -10.89 4.75
N TRP A 104 -15.20 -11.64 4.97
CA TRP A 104 -13.92 -11.11 5.41
C TRP A 104 -12.84 -11.29 4.37
N VAL A 105 -11.94 -10.33 4.30
CA VAL A 105 -10.64 -10.50 3.67
C VAL A 105 -9.64 -10.71 4.79
N THR A 106 -8.87 -11.78 4.71
CA THR A 106 -7.94 -12.18 5.76
C THR A 106 -6.63 -12.69 5.17
N ALA A 107 -5.65 -13.00 6.02
CA ALA A 107 -4.35 -13.50 5.59
C ALA A 107 -4.04 -14.85 6.25
N ARG A 108 -3.34 -15.75 5.51
CA ARG A 108 -2.82 -17.01 6.04
C ARG A 108 -1.48 -16.76 6.72
N ASP A 109 -1.27 -17.46 7.82
CA ASP A 109 0.02 -17.54 8.53
C ASP A 109 0.55 -16.20 9.05
N THR A 110 -0.20 -15.12 8.92
CA THR A 110 0.13 -13.78 9.43
C THR A 110 -1.10 -13.10 10.02
N THR A 111 -0.88 -11.98 10.68
CA THR A 111 -1.99 -11.11 11.13
C THR A 111 -2.19 -9.98 10.16
#